data_6746bf28d81e57ad8070abdf0b6bbe9e
#
_entry.id   6746bf28d81e57ad8070abdf0b6bbe9e
#
_cell.length_a   1.000
_cell.length_b   1.000
_cell.length_c   1.000
_cell.angle_alpha   90.00
_cell.angle_beta   90.00
_cell.angle_gamma   90.00
#
_symmetry.space_group_name_H-M   'P 1'
#
loop_
_entity.id
_entity.type
_entity.pdbx_description
1 polymer ?
#
loop_
_entity_poly.entity_id
_entity_poly.type
_entity_poly.pdbx_seq_one_letter_code
_entity_poly.pdbx_strand_id
1 'polypeptide(L)'
;MSNEVTIYFDRPMSFEPNNIQPLNGITGLYFIFSQTIDIQYPFDKSKLLYIGMSERKTNSIGSRLLGHFDGKSKNLGLTNYRKVEPLLFTYINFEMLKNIWQFRIEDLESYFILDFVEQYGVYPICNNKSGFEIQNKTLTSSFKIDWKYFK
;
A
#
# COMPACT_ATOMS: atom_id res chain seq x y z
N MET A 1 8.31 -12.03 25.91
CA MET A 1 8.00 -12.64 24.60
C MET A 1 7.34 -11.61 23.71
N SER A 2 7.94 -11.41 22.57
CA SER A 2 7.34 -10.53 21.59
C SER A 2 6.25 -11.28 20.83
N ASN A 3 5.04 -10.73 20.83
CA ASN A 3 3.99 -11.23 19.98
C ASN A 3 4.16 -10.63 18.59
N GLU A 4 5.05 -11.22 17.82
CA GLU A 4 5.27 -10.77 16.44
C GLU A 4 4.11 -11.26 15.58
N VAL A 5 3.48 -10.32 14.90
CA VAL A 5 2.39 -10.60 13.96
C VAL A 5 2.94 -10.44 12.54
N THR A 6 2.78 -11.46 11.71
CA THR A 6 3.15 -11.37 10.30
C THR A 6 1.93 -10.96 9.49
N ILE A 7 2.08 -9.90 8.70
CA ILE A 7 1.05 -9.42 7.80
C ILE A 7 1.25 -10.06 6.45
N TYR A 8 0.28 -10.85 6.01
CA TYR A 8 0.25 -11.46 4.69
C TYR A 8 -0.77 -10.73 3.83
N PHE A 9 -0.47 -10.62 2.55
CA PHE A 9 -1.38 -9.96 1.62
C PHE A 9 -2.30 -11.00 0.96
N ASP A 10 -3.51 -10.56 0.66
CA ASP A 10 -4.48 -11.36 -0.06
C ASP A 10 -4.07 -11.47 -1.54
N ARG A 11 -4.80 -12.31 -2.29
CA ARG A 11 -4.48 -12.51 -3.71
C ARG A 11 -4.54 -11.18 -4.48
N PRO A 12 -3.71 -11.04 -5.52
CA PRO A 12 -3.73 -9.84 -6.34
C PRO A 12 -5.00 -9.77 -7.20
N MET A 13 -5.43 -8.54 -7.47
CA MET A 13 -6.56 -8.27 -8.34
C MET A 13 -6.14 -7.33 -9.46
N SER A 14 -6.70 -7.54 -10.65
CA SER A 14 -6.45 -6.63 -11.76
C SER A 14 -6.96 -5.23 -11.44
N PHE A 15 -6.15 -4.24 -11.76
CA PHE A 15 -6.46 -2.83 -11.48
C PHE A 15 -7.46 -2.33 -12.52
N GLU A 16 -8.73 -2.64 -12.30
CA GLU A 16 -9.85 -2.36 -13.19
C GLU A 16 -11.08 -1.97 -12.38
N PRO A 17 -11.97 -1.13 -12.93
CA PRO A 17 -13.15 -0.65 -12.20
C PRO A 17 -14.01 -1.75 -11.60
N ASN A 18 -14.17 -2.88 -12.28
CA ASN A 18 -14.98 -3.98 -11.77
C ASN A 18 -14.44 -4.58 -10.47
N ASN A 19 -13.12 -4.57 -10.30
CA ASN A 19 -12.48 -5.06 -9.08
C ASN A 19 -12.37 -3.99 -8.02
N ILE A 20 -12.41 -2.74 -8.41
CA ILE A 20 -12.30 -1.59 -7.50
C ILE A 20 -13.65 -1.29 -6.84
N GLN A 21 -14.72 -1.39 -7.58
CA GLN A 21 -16.06 -1.02 -7.11
C GLN A 21 -16.47 -1.71 -5.80
N PRO A 22 -16.21 -3.00 -5.59
CA PRO A 22 -16.57 -3.65 -4.33
C PRO A 22 -15.90 -3.05 -3.10
N LEU A 23 -14.85 -2.26 -3.28
CA LEU A 23 -14.10 -1.63 -2.18
C LEU A 23 -14.65 -0.27 -1.79
N ASN A 24 -15.74 0.17 -2.40
CA ASN A 24 -16.41 1.40 -1.99
C ASN A 24 -16.89 1.27 -0.54
N GLY A 25 -16.56 2.27 0.27
CA GLY A 25 -16.93 2.29 1.68
C GLY A 25 -15.94 1.58 2.59
N ILE A 26 -14.91 0.93 2.05
CA ILE A 26 -13.91 0.23 2.85
C ILE A 26 -12.73 1.15 3.14
N THR A 27 -12.29 1.16 4.40
CA THR A 27 -11.13 1.93 4.84
C THR A 27 -9.95 1.00 5.10
N GLY A 28 -8.74 1.49 4.94
CA GLY A 28 -7.53 0.72 5.18
C GLY A 28 -6.38 1.13 4.29
N LEU A 29 -5.49 0.19 4.04
CA LEU A 29 -4.34 0.39 3.15
C LEU A 29 -4.59 -0.29 1.82
N TYR A 30 -4.00 0.27 0.76
CA TYR A 30 -3.99 -0.38 -0.55
C TYR A 30 -2.60 -0.28 -1.16
N PHE A 31 -2.32 -1.23 -2.04
CA PHE A 31 -0.99 -1.42 -2.61
C PHE A 31 -1.17 -1.65 -4.10
N ILE A 32 -0.52 -0.83 -4.92
CA ILE A 32 -0.56 -0.95 -6.37
C ILE A 32 0.80 -1.41 -6.84
N PHE A 33 0.83 -2.41 -7.70
CA PHE A 33 2.08 -3.00 -8.14
C PHE A 33 2.00 -3.43 -9.60
N SER A 34 3.17 -3.59 -10.21
CA SER A 34 3.25 -4.03 -11.59
C SER A 34 3.05 -5.53 -11.69
N GLN A 35 2.67 -6.00 -12.88
CA GLN A 35 2.49 -7.42 -13.13
C GLN A 35 3.82 -8.11 -13.44
N THR A 36 4.66 -7.46 -14.24
CA THR A 36 5.91 -8.08 -14.72
C THR A 36 7.14 -7.22 -14.50
N ILE A 37 6.98 -5.92 -14.23
CA ILE A 37 8.11 -5.00 -14.14
C ILE A 37 8.69 -5.04 -12.74
N ASP A 38 9.98 -5.37 -12.64
CA ASP A 38 10.72 -5.28 -11.39
C ASP A 38 11.36 -3.89 -11.28
N ILE A 39 11.09 -3.22 -10.17
CA ILE A 39 11.75 -1.95 -9.87
C ILE A 39 13.01 -2.27 -9.08
N GLN A 40 14.15 -1.79 -9.53
CA GLN A 40 15.39 -1.94 -8.79
C GLN A 40 15.46 -0.84 -7.73
N TYR A 41 15.05 -1.20 -6.52
CA TYR A 41 15.24 -0.34 -5.37
C TYR A 41 16.70 -0.46 -4.88
N PRO A 42 17.17 0.46 -4.04
CA PRO A 42 18.59 0.42 -3.63
C PRO A 42 19.04 -0.91 -3.05
N PHE A 43 18.19 -1.59 -2.28
CA PHE A 43 18.61 -2.82 -1.58
C PHE A 43 18.08 -4.10 -2.20
N ASP A 44 17.01 -4.05 -2.97
CA ASP A 44 16.40 -5.24 -3.57
C ASP A 44 15.40 -4.83 -4.63
N LYS A 45 14.90 -5.80 -5.37
CA LYS A 45 13.87 -5.58 -6.40
C LYS A 45 12.48 -5.81 -5.85
N SER A 46 11.51 -5.09 -6.37
CA SER A 46 10.11 -5.29 -6.03
C SER A 46 9.22 -4.80 -7.15
N LYS A 47 8.05 -5.38 -7.28
CA LYS A 47 7.02 -4.91 -8.23
C LYS A 47 6.14 -3.83 -7.60
N LEU A 48 6.29 -3.55 -6.31
CA LEU A 48 5.49 -2.57 -5.62
C LEU A 48 5.76 -1.16 -6.13
N LEU A 49 4.69 -0.44 -6.47
CA LEU A 49 4.77 0.92 -6.99
C LEU A 49 4.27 1.96 -6.01
N TYR A 50 3.25 1.62 -5.20
CA TYR A 50 2.56 2.63 -4.41
C TYR A 50 1.88 2.01 -3.20
N ILE A 51 1.99 2.70 -2.06
CA ILE A 51 1.25 2.40 -0.84
C ILE A 51 0.36 3.60 -0.54
N GLY A 52 -0.94 3.38 -0.40
CA GLY A 52 -1.88 4.44 -0.06
C GLY A 52 -2.81 4.01 1.06
N MET A 53 -3.59 4.97 1.54
CA MET A 53 -4.54 4.69 2.59
C MET A 53 -5.84 5.47 2.39
N SER A 54 -6.89 4.96 3.03
CA SER A 54 -8.16 5.65 3.15
C SER A 54 -8.65 5.51 4.59
N GLU A 55 -8.94 6.63 5.23
CA GLU A 55 -9.47 6.63 6.59
C GLU A 55 -10.96 6.99 6.65
N ARG A 56 -11.58 7.36 5.53
CA ARG A 56 -12.98 7.78 5.47
C ARG A 56 -13.76 6.95 4.48
N LYS A 57 -14.96 6.52 4.88
CA LYS A 57 -15.84 5.77 3.99
C LYS A 57 -16.28 6.57 2.78
N THR A 58 -16.39 7.89 2.91
CA THR A 58 -16.76 8.79 1.81
C THR A 58 -15.63 8.99 0.80
N ASN A 59 -14.41 8.72 1.20
CA ASN A 59 -13.24 8.70 0.32
C ASN A 59 -12.50 7.39 0.56
N SER A 60 -13.18 6.31 0.28
CA SER A 60 -12.78 4.94 0.60
C SER A 60 -11.64 4.44 -0.28
N ILE A 61 -11.17 3.22 0.02
CA ILE A 61 -10.18 2.55 -0.83
C ILE A 61 -10.69 2.51 -2.27
N GLY A 62 -11.96 2.14 -2.48
CA GLY A 62 -12.53 2.10 -3.82
C GLY A 62 -12.47 3.45 -4.52
N SER A 63 -12.86 4.52 -3.83
CA SER A 63 -12.80 5.87 -4.40
C SER A 63 -11.38 6.27 -4.76
N ARG A 64 -10.42 5.99 -3.88
CA ARG A 64 -9.03 6.38 -4.12
C ARG A 64 -8.39 5.58 -5.24
N LEU A 65 -8.66 4.27 -5.28
CA LEU A 65 -8.17 3.43 -6.38
C LEU A 65 -8.75 3.87 -7.71
N LEU A 66 -10.04 4.21 -7.74
CA LEU A 66 -10.66 4.69 -8.98
C LEU A 66 -10.03 6.02 -9.41
N GLY A 67 -9.71 6.90 -8.46
CA GLY A 67 -9.00 8.15 -8.75
C GLY A 67 -7.64 7.91 -9.37
N HIS A 68 -6.93 6.89 -8.91
CA HIS A 68 -5.65 6.51 -9.54
C HIS A 68 -5.88 5.90 -10.92
N PHE A 69 -6.94 5.14 -11.08
CA PHE A 69 -7.23 4.49 -12.36
C PHE A 69 -7.59 5.51 -13.44
N ASP A 70 -8.42 6.49 -13.13
CA ASP A 70 -8.89 7.47 -14.11
C ASP A 70 -8.02 8.72 -14.23
N GLY A 71 -6.95 8.78 -13.46
CA GLY A 71 -6.01 9.90 -13.50
C GLY A 71 -6.38 11.11 -12.66
N LYS A 72 -7.52 11.10 -11.99
CA LYS A 72 -7.95 12.23 -11.15
C LYS A 72 -7.02 12.47 -9.96
N SER A 73 -6.34 11.44 -9.49
CA SER A 73 -5.38 11.58 -8.39
C SER A 73 -4.14 12.37 -8.80
N LYS A 74 -3.91 12.52 -10.12
CA LYS A 74 -2.73 13.20 -10.68
C LYS A 74 -1.41 12.55 -10.30
N ASN A 75 -1.45 11.26 -9.98
CA ASN A 75 -0.22 10.49 -9.74
C ASN A 75 0.34 10.07 -11.09
N LEU A 76 1.27 10.85 -11.61
CA LEU A 76 1.84 10.63 -12.94
C LEU A 76 2.61 9.32 -13.02
N GLY A 77 3.26 8.90 -11.94
CA GLY A 77 3.98 7.64 -11.91
C GLY A 77 3.06 6.46 -12.19
N LEU A 78 1.93 6.39 -11.48
CA LEU A 78 0.95 5.33 -11.70
C LEU A 78 0.36 5.39 -13.10
N THR A 79 0.04 6.59 -13.58
CA THR A 79 -0.49 6.78 -14.93
C THR A 79 0.49 6.24 -15.96
N ASN A 80 1.77 6.56 -15.81
CA ASN A 80 2.80 6.13 -16.76
C ASN A 80 3.02 4.63 -16.73
N TYR A 81 3.07 4.02 -15.55
CA TYR A 81 3.23 2.57 -15.48
C TYR A 81 2.04 1.83 -16.07
N ARG A 82 0.83 2.35 -15.86
CA ARG A 82 -0.37 1.73 -16.42
C ARG A 82 -0.39 1.76 -17.95
N LYS A 83 0.27 2.74 -18.56
CA LYS A 83 0.41 2.80 -20.02
C LYS A 83 1.31 1.69 -20.56
N VAL A 84 2.24 1.20 -19.74
CA VAL A 84 3.19 0.16 -20.16
C VAL A 84 2.55 -1.22 -20.04
N GLU A 85 1.83 -1.48 -18.95
CA GLU A 85 1.17 -2.75 -18.74
C GLU A 85 -0.01 -2.59 -17.76
N PRO A 86 -0.96 -3.53 -17.76
CA PRO A 86 -1.99 -3.55 -16.71
C PRO A 86 -1.36 -3.72 -15.34
N LEU A 87 -1.85 -2.96 -14.36
CA LEU A 87 -1.37 -3.05 -13.00
C LEU A 87 -2.24 -3.99 -12.17
N LEU A 88 -1.73 -4.34 -11.01
CA LEU A 88 -2.42 -5.16 -10.02
C LEU A 88 -2.54 -4.36 -8.73
N PHE A 89 -3.47 -4.77 -7.88
CA PHE A 89 -3.56 -4.19 -6.55
C PHE A 89 -3.98 -5.24 -5.52
N THR A 90 -3.70 -4.93 -4.27
CA THR A 90 -4.23 -5.65 -3.12
C THR A 90 -4.52 -4.63 -2.03
N TYR A 91 -5.20 -5.04 -0.97
CA TYR A 91 -5.56 -4.10 0.09
C TYR A 91 -5.66 -4.82 1.43
N ILE A 92 -5.64 -4.02 2.49
CA ILE A 92 -5.87 -4.49 3.85
C ILE A 92 -7.03 -3.68 4.41
N ASN A 93 -8.11 -4.37 4.79
CA ASN A 93 -9.25 -3.73 5.44
C ASN A 93 -8.87 -3.40 6.89
N PHE A 94 -8.97 -2.12 7.26
CA PHE A 94 -8.57 -1.68 8.59
C PHE A 94 -9.36 -2.38 9.72
N GLU A 95 -10.60 -2.76 9.45
CA GLU A 95 -11.40 -3.49 10.43
C GLU A 95 -10.71 -4.79 10.88
N MET A 96 -9.94 -5.40 9.99
CA MET A 96 -9.21 -6.63 10.29
C MET A 96 -8.05 -6.41 11.24
N LEU A 97 -7.59 -5.18 11.39
CA LEU A 97 -6.41 -4.84 12.21
C LEU A 97 -6.76 -4.15 13.52
N LYS A 98 -8.03 -3.85 13.77
CA LYS A 98 -8.44 -3.07 14.94
C LYS A 98 -8.02 -3.68 16.27
N ASN A 99 -7.91 -4.99 16.34
CA ASN A 99 -7.53 -5.67 17.58
C ASN A 99 -6.04 -5.65 17.85
N ILE A 100 -5.22 -5.37 16.83
CA ILE A 100 -3.77 -5.41 16.96
C ILE A 100 -3.10 -4.06 16.65
N TRP A 101 -3.85 -3.08 16.14
CA TRP A 101 -3.36 -1.75 15.85
C TRP A 101 -4.20 -0.73 16.60
N GLN A 102 -3.59 0.00 17.52
CA GLN A 102 -4.28 0.92 18.43
C GLN A 102 -4.13 2.37 18.04
N PHE A 103 -3.49 2.63 16.89
CA PHE A 103 -3.22 3.98 16.42
C PHE A 103 -4.08 4.27 15.20
N ARG A 104 -3.85 5.41 14.56
CA ARG A 104 -4.61 5.86 13.41
C ARG A 104 -4.19 5.10 12.15
N ILE A 105 -5.08 5.11 11.12
CA ILE A 105 -4.74 4.50 9.82
C ILE A 105 -3.54 5.20 9.21
N GLU A 106 -3.43 6.52 9.33
CA GLU A 106 -2.30 7.24 8.76
C GLU A 106 -0.98 6.82 9.40
N ASP A 107 -1.01 6.46 10.68
CA ASP A 107 0.19 5.94 11.35
C ASP A 107 0.54 4.55 10.82
N LEU A 108 -0.48 3.76 10.48
CA LEU A 108 -0.28 2.45 9.88
C LEU A 108 0.34 2.57 8.50
N GLU A 109 -0.14 3.52 7.70
CA GLU A 109 0.46 3.79 6.39
C GLU A 109 1.93 4.17 6.55
N SER A 110 2.22 5.08 7.46
CA SER A 110 3.60 5.50 7.72
C SER A 110 4.46 4.33 8.16
N TYR A 111 3.92 3.47 9.01
CA TYR A 111 4.63 2.28 9.47
C TYR A 111 5.02 1.38 8.30
N PHE A 112 4.06 1.12 7.39
CA PHE A 112 4.33 0.27 6.22
C PHE A 112 5.36 0.91 5.30
N ILE A 113 5.25 2.22 5.06
CA ILE A 113 6.22 2.93 4.20
C ILE A 113 7.61 2.89 4.83
N LEU A 114 7.72 3.13 6.13
CA LEU A 114 9.01 3.08 6.82
C LEU A 114 9.61 1.69 6.79
N ASP A 115 8.79 0.66 6.98
CA ASP A 115 9.29 -0.70 6.91
C ASP A 115 9.79 -1.05 5.51
N PHE A 116 9.07 -0.57 4.48
CA PHE A 116 9.52 -0.73 3.11
C PHE A 116 10.87 -0.02 2.88
N VAL A 117 11.02 1.20 3.40
CA VAL A 117 12.29 1.93 3.30
C VAL A 117 13.43 1.15 3.94
N GLU A 118 13.19 0.54 5.11
CA GLU A 118 14.21 -0.26 5.77
C GLU A 118 14.64 -1.46 4.94
N GLN A 119 13.68 -2.11 4.26
CA GLN A 119 13.94 -3.30 3.47
C GLN A 119 14.48 -3.01 2.08
N TYR A 120 14.10 -1.91 1.48
CA TYR A 120 14.37 -1.61 0.08
C TYR A 120 15.20 -0.35 -0.15
N GLY A 121 15.38 0.48 0.86
CA GLY A 121 16.28 1.62 0.81
C GLY A 121 15.62 2.96 0.49
N VAL A 122 14.39 2.94 0.00
CA VAL A 122 13.65 4.16 -0.34
C VAL A 122 12.15 3.80 -0.37
N TYR A 123 11.28 4.80 -0.26
CA TYR A 123 9.84 4.58 -0.37
C TYR A 123 9.45 4.12 -1.78
N PRO A 124 8.25 3.54 -1.96
CA PRO A 124 7.83 3.07 -3.29
C PRO A 124 7.87 4.19 -4.33
N ILE A 125 8.25 3.83 -5.54
CA ILE A 125 8.61 4.79 -6.57
C ILE A 125 7.51 5.77 -6.96
N CYS A 126 6.24 5.37 -6.81
CA CYS A 126 5.10 6.23 -7.14
C CYS A 126 4.55 7.00 -5.94
N ASN A 127 5.12 6.83 -4.75
CA ASN A 127 4.76 7.65 -3.61
C ASN A 127 5.40 9.02 -3.74
N ASN A 128 4.57 10.07 -3.65
CA ASN A 128 5.03 11.45 -3.80
C ASN A 128 5.48 12.08 -2.49
N LYS A 129 5.08 11.48 -1.37
CA LYS A 129 5.41 11.98 -0.05
C LYS A 129 6.18 10.92 0.69
N SER A 130 7.05 11.35 1.59
CA SER A 130 7.79 10.42 2.42
C SER A 130 6.87 9.62 3.35
N GLY A 131 5.76 10.19 3.77
CA GLY A 131 4.88 9.52 4.72
C GLY A 131 5.53 9.31 6.08
N PHE A 132 6.61 10.00 6.37
CA PHE A 132 7.42 9.74 7.56
C PHE A 132 7.01 10.61 8.74
N GLU A 133 5.71 10.74 8.95
CA GLU A 133 5.20 11.50 10.07
C GLU A 133 5.42 10.76 11.39
N ILE A 134 5.44 9.44 11.33
CA ILE A 134 5.67 8.66 12.52
C ILE A 134 7.16 8.67 12.85
N GLN A 135 7.48 9.25 13.99
CA GLN A 135 8.86 9.46 14.40
C GLN A 135 9.47 8.21 15.02
N ASN A 136 8.64 7.35 15.58
CA ASN A 136 9.13 6.24 16.38
C ASN A 136 8.38 4.97 16.03
N LYS A 137 8.95 4.19 15.14
CA LYS A 137 8.40 2.92 14.71
C LYS A 137 8.26 1.91 15.85
N THR A 138 9.04 2.09 16.92
CA THR A 138 8.99 1.18 18.06
C THR A 138 7.75 1.35 18.93
N LEU A 139 6.94 2.38 18.66
CA LEU A 139 5.66 2.52 19.36
C LEU A 139 4.70 1.38 19.08
N THR A 140 4.95 0.64 18.04
CA THR A 140 4.08 -0.46 17.65
C THR A 140 4.66 -1.77 18.13
N SER A 141 3.79 -2.72 18.40
CA SER A 141 4.21 -4.09 18.50
C SER A 141 4.80 -4.50 17.16
N SER A 142 5.71 -5.44 17.18
CA SER A 142 6.45 -5.85 16.01
C SER A 142 5.51 -6.43 14.95
N PHE A 143 5.30 -5.70 13.88
CA PHE A 143 4.70 -6.23 12.67
C PHE A 143 5.80 -6.68 11.74
N LYS A 144 5.66 -7.88 11.22
CA LYS A 144 6.50 -8.36 10.15
C LYS A 144 5.65 -8.37 8.88
N ILE A 145 6.10 -7.69 7.85
CA ILE A 145 5.34 -7.54 6.61
C ILE A 145 5.95 -8.42 5.54
N ASP A 146 5.11 -9.20 4.86
CA ASP A 146 5.57 -10.13 3.84
C ASP A 146 5.80 -9.39 2.50
N TRP A 147 6.88 -8.62 2.42
CA TRP A 147 7.23 -7.88 1.21
C TRP A 147 7.57 -8.79 0.02
N LYS A 148 7.86 -10.06 0.26
CA LYS A 148 8.12 -11.01 -0.82
C LYS A 148 6.94 -11.18 -1.75
N TYR A 149 5.75 -10.85 -1.26
CA TYR A 149 4.53 -10.88 -2.06
C TYR A 149 4.68 -10.07 -3.36
N PHE A 150 5.43 -8.98 -3.31
CA PHE A 150 5.62 -8.09 -4.46
C PHE A 150 6.88 -8.41 -5.26
N LYS A 151 7.49 -9.50 -5.02
CA LYS A 151 8.61 -9.98 -5.84
C LYS A 151 8.07 -10.79 -7.05
#